data_6e709d53771de1f16375c3d19d207973
#
_entry.id   6e709d53771de1f16375c3d19d207973
#
_cell.length_a   1.000
_cell.length_b   1.000
_cell.length_c   1.000
_cell.angle_alpha   90.00
_cell.angle_beta   90.00
_cell.angle_gamma   90.00
#
_symmetry.space_group_name_H-M   'P 1'
#
loop_
_entity.id
_entity.type
_entity.pdbx_description
1 polymer ?
#
loop_
_entity_poly.entity_id
_entity_poly.type
_entity_poly.pdbx_seq_one_letter_code
_entity_poly.pdbx_strand_id
1 'polypeptide(L)'
;MRVVHFLESVHFEKLNIEALNENSSNKEIRICMPKGAILDKHKAPGAISVQVLEGKIIFEVENEKIEMHKGALISLEAQVLHRLDALENSVIRLSLSKK
;
A
#
# COMPACT_ATOMS: atom_id res chain seq x y z
N MET A 1 -22.43 2.47 -9.37
CA MET A 1 -21.66 3.24 -8.37
C MET A 1 -21.28 2.33 -7.22
N ARG A 2 -20.10 2.51 -6.68
CA ARG A 2 -19.63 1.74 -5.53
C ARG A 2 -18.88 2.65 -4.57
N VAL A 3 -19.22 2.57 -3.28
CA VAL A 3 -18.54 3.31 -2.23
C VAL A 3 -17.74 2.31 -1.41
N VAL A 4 -16.47 2.63 -1.15
CA VAL A 4 -15.56 1.77 -0.39
C VAL A 4 -14.99 2.57 0.77
N HIS A 5 -15.03 1.97 1.96
CA HIS A 5 -14.52 2.60 3.19
C HIS A 5 -13.23 1.90 3.62
N PHE A 6 -12.09 2.50 3.32
CA PHE A 6 -10.77 1.90 3.57
C PHE A 6 -10.47 1.69 5.05
N LEU A 7 -11.06 2.46 5.93
CA LEU A 7 -10.76 2.39 7.36
C LEU A 7 -11.79 1.56 8.16
N GLU A 8 -12.79 0.98 7.50
CA GLU A 8 -13.73 0.07 8.14
C GLU A 8 -13.19 -1.35 8.14
N SER A 9 -13.45 -2.07 9.22
CA SER A 9 -13.09 -3.49 9.35
C SER A 9 -11.59 -3.75 9.23
N VAL A 10 -10.76 -2.78 9.64
CA VAL A 10 -9.33 -2.96 9.67
C VAL A 10 -8.94 -3.81 10.90
N HIS A 11 -7.91 -4.63 10.75
CA HIS A 11 -7.36 -5.40 11.85
C HIS A 11 -5.86 -5.58 11.65
N PHE A 12 -5.16 -5.80 12.76
CA PHE A 12 -3.70 -5.92 12.76
C PHE A 12 -3.21 -7.22 13.38
N GLU A 13 -4.03 -8.28 13.31
CA GLU A 13 -3.65 -9.59 13.80
C GLU A 13 -2.53 -10.19 12.96
N LYS A 14 -2.58 -9.93 11.66
CA LYS A 14 -1.56 -10.35 10.70
C LYS A 14 -1.62 -9.44 9.50
N LEU A 15 -0.58 -9.49 8.67
CA LEU A 15 -0.57 -8.78 7.39
C LEU A 15 -1.77 -9.24 6.56
N ASN A 16 -2.54 -8.27 6.07
CA ASN A 16 -3.74 -8.54 5.28
C ASN A 16 -3.73 -7.67 4.04
N ILE A 17 -3.85 -8.29 2.87
CA ILE A 17 -3.89 -7.61 1.58
C ILE A 17 -5.21 -7.96 0.93
N GLU A 18 -6.04 -6.96 0.67
CA GLU A 18 -7.40 -7.18 0.19
C GLU A 18 -7.75 -6.19 -0.91
N ALA A 19 -8.26 -6.70 -2.03
CA ALA A 19 -8.81 -5.85 -3.09
C ALA A 19 -10.19 -5.38 -2.65
N LEU A 20 -10.37 -4.07 -2.50
CA LEU A 20 -11.64 -3.49 -2.08
C LEU A 20 -12.48 -3.04 -3.26
N ASN A 21 -11.86 -2.72 -4.40
CA ASN A 21 -12.56 -2.31 -5.59
C ASN A 21 -11.72 -2.62 -6.82
N GLU A 22 -12.39 -2.98 -7.90
CA GLU A 22 -11.72 -3.26 -9.16
C GLU A 22 -12.64 -2.91 -10.31
N ASN A 23 -12.08 -2.26 -11.33
CA ASN A 23 -12.79 -1.95 -12.57
C ASN A 23 -11.85 -2.15 -13.74
N SER A 24 -12.25 -1.71 -14.95
CA SER A 24 -11.44 -1.92 -16.15
C SER A 24 -10.14 -1.11 -16.17
N SER A 25 -10.05 -0.07 -15.35
CA SER A 25 -8.91 0.86 -15.36
C SER A 25 -7.92 0.63 -14.23
N ASN A 26 -8.42 0.26 -13.05
CA ASN A 26 -7.54 0.10 -11.89
C ASN A 26 -8.12 -0.83 -10.84
N LYS A 27 -7.27 -1.17 -9.89
CA LYS A 27 -7.59 -2.00 -8.75
C LYS A 27 -7.18 -1.27 -7.49
N GLU A 28 -8.10 -1.17 -6.53
CA GLU A 28 -7.86 -0.50 -5.24
C GLU A 28 -7.66 -1.57 -4.18
N ILE A 29 -6.50 -1.54 -3.56
CA ILE A 29 -6.08 -2.55 -2.60
C ILE A 29 -5.85 -1.90 -1.24
N ARG A 30 -6.35 -2.53 -0.18
CA ARG A 30 -6.03 -2.13 1.18
C ARG A 30 -5.02 -3.12 1.76
N ILE A 31 -3.97 -2.58 2.36
CA ILE A 31 -2.97 -3.37 3.07
C ILE A 31 -3.01 -2.97 4.53
N CYS A 32 -3.37 -3.91 5.41
CA CYS A 32 -3.28 -3.71 6.85
C CYS A 32 -1.98 -4.35 7.32
N MET A 33 -1.06 -3.53 7.82
CA MET A 33 0.26 -3.99 8.25
C MET A 33 0.40 -3.80 9.76
N PRO A 34 0.45 -4.91 10.53
CA PRO A 34 0.81 -4.80 11.94
C PRO A 34 2.20 -4.19 12.11
N LYS A 35 2.44 -3.53 13.23
CA LYS A 35 3.78 -3.03 13.56
C LYS A 35 4.81 -4.17 13.40
N GLY A 36 5.87 -3.91 12.67
CA GLY A 36 6.93 -4.88 12.38
C GLY A 36 6.69 -5.75 11.16
N ALA A 37 5.51 -5.67 10.54
CA ALA A 37 5.25 -6.42 9.31
C ALA A 37 6.08 -5.89 8.16
N ILE A 38 6.44 -6.78 7.26
CA ILE A 38 7.28 -6.47 6.10
C ILE A 38 6.62 -7.01 4.85
N LEU A 39 6.52 -6.17 3.83
CA LEU A 39 6.30 -6.60 2.45
C LEU A 39 7.63 -6.50 1.75
N ASP A 40 8.28 -7.63 1.58
CA ASP A 40 9.64 -7.68 1.01
C ASP A 40 9.64 -7.26 -0.45
N LYS A 41 10.83 -7.10 -1.01
CA LYS A 41 11.02 -6.54 -2.36
C LYS A 41 10.17 -7.26 -3.39
N HIS A 42 9.36 -6.49 -4.10
CA HIS A 42 8.50 -7.00 -5.18
C HIS A 42 8.23 -5.88 -6.18
N LYS A 43 7.65 -6.24 -7.32
CA LYS A 43 7.28 -5.28 -8.38
C LYS A 43 5.82 -5.48 -8.75
N ALA A 44 5.19 -4.39 -9.20
CA ALA A 44 3.83 -4.45 -9.70
C ALA A 44 3.83 -4.47 -11.23
N PRO A 45 2.84 -5.14 -11.85
CA PRO A 45 2.77 -5.21 -13.32
C PRO A 45 2.36 -3.90 -13.98
N GLY A 46 1.77 -2.98 -13.24
CA GLY A 46 1.38 -1.67 -13.71
C GLY A 46 1.86 -0.57 -12.77
N ALA A 47 1.63 0.68 -13.15
CA ALA A 47 1.94 1.81 -12.29
C ALA A 47 1.12 1.74 -11.00
N ILE A 48 1.69 2.16 -9.89
CA ILE A 48 1.02 2.15 -8.60
C ILE A 48 1.13 3.50 -7.91
N SER A 49 0.14 3.78 -7.04
CA SER A 49 0.21 4.84 -6.06
C SER A 49 0.03 4.19 -4.69
N VAL A 50 0.90 4.52 -3.75
CA VAL A 50 0.85 3.98 -2.39
C VAL A 50 0.66 5.13 -1.43
N GLN A 51 -0.42 5.08 -0.65
CA GLN A 51 -0.76 6.14 0.30
C GLN A 51 -0.92 5.55 1.70
N VAL A 52 -0.31 6.21 2.68
CA VAL A 52 -0.49 5.86 4.10
C VAL A 52 -1.75 6.54 4.60
N LEU A 53 -2.78 5.75 4.92
CA LEU A 53 -4.04 6.27 5.48
C LEU A 53 -3.97 6.37 7.00
N GLU A 54 -3.27 5.45 7.65
CA GLU A 54 -3.03 5.44 9.09
C GLU A 54 -1.66 4.83 9.34
N GLY A 55 -0.97 5.30 10.39
CA GLY A 55 0.29 4.72 10.83
C GLY A 55 1.52 5.33 10.18
N LYS A 56 2.58 4.54 10.11
CA LYS A 56 3.89 4.98 9.63
C LYS A 56 4.65 3.80 9.06
N ILE A 57 5.24 3.98 7.89
CA ILE A 57 6.03 2.94 7.24
C ILE A 57 7.37 3.50 6.76
N ILE A 58 8.31 2.60 6.48
CA ILE A 58 9.48 2.90 5.67
C ILE A 58 9.22 2.29 4.29
N PHE A 59 9.32 3.11 3.27
CA PHE A 59 9.19 2.69 1.87
C PHE A 59 10.58 2.68 1.26
N GLU A 60 11.03 1.52 0.80
CA GLU A 60 12.35 1.40 0.19
C GLU A 60 12.21 1.22 -1.31
N VAL A 61 12.86 2.09 -2.08
CA VAL A 61 12.84 2.07 -3.54
C VAL A 61 14.13 2.71 -4.05
N GLU A 62 14.73 2.11 -5.07
CA GLU A 62 15.92 2.66 -5.75
C GLU A 62 17.05 2.99 -4.78
N ASN A 63 17.28 2.11 -3.79
CA ASN A 63 18.32 2.25 -2.75
C ASN A 63 18.06 3.42 -1.79
N GLU A 64 16.84 3.96 -1.78
CA GLU A 64 16.44 4.99 -0.83
C GLU A 64 15.42 4.42 0.16
N LYS A 65 15.49 4.87 1.40
CA LYS A 65 14.51 4.55 2.43
C LYS A 65 13.77 5.83 2.78
N ILE A 66 12.47 5.83 2.56
CA ILE A 66 11.64 7.02 2.75
C ILE A 66 10.65 6.73 3.86
N GLU A 67 10.66 7.55 4.92
CA GLU A 67 9.66 7.45 5.97
C GLU A 67 8.38 8.11 5.49
N MET A 68 7.27 7.36 5.54
CA MET A 68 5.96 7.85 5.12
C MET A 68 4.98 7.69 6.27
N HIS A 69 4.32 8.78 6.62
CA HIS A 69 3.28 8.78 7.65
C HIS A 69 1.95 9.24 7.07
N LYS A 70 0.95 9.28 7.91
CA LYS A 70 -0.44 9.54 7.51
C LYS A 70 -0.55 10.66 6.50
N GLY A 71 -1.16 10.36 5.36
CA GLY A 71 -1.37 11.29 4.26
C GLY A 71 -0.30 11.24 3.17
N ALA A 72 0.87 10.65 3.44
CA ALA A 72 1.94 10.59 2.44
C ALA A 72 1.56 9.67 1.28
N LEU A 73 1.95 10.05 0.08
CA LEU A 73 1.67 9.29 -1.14
C LEU A 73 2.94 9.23 -2.00
N ILE A 74 3.21 8.07 -2.55
CA ILE A 74 4.28 7.86 -3.51
C ILE A 74 3.72 7.18 -4.75
N SER A 75 4.21 7.56 -5.94
CA SER A 75 3.83 6.94 -7.20
C SER A 75 5.05 6.28 -7.83
N LEU A 76 4.86 5.08 -8.35
CA LEU A 76 5.91 4.34 -9.05
C LEU A 76 5.41 3.89 -10.41
N GLU A 77 6.32 3.89 -11.38
CA GLU A 77 6.07 3.25 -12.66
C GLU A 77 6.00 1.73 -12.50
N ALA A 78 5.49 1.05 -13.53
CA ALA A 78 5.44 -0.41 -13.53
C ALA A 78 6.83 -1.02 -13.38
N GLN A 79 6.92 -2.17 -12.71
CA GLN A 79 8.12 -2.99 -12.59
C GLN A 79 9.23 -2.38 -11.73
N VAL A 80 8.95 -1.33 -10.96
CA VAL A 80 9.93 -0.76 -10.03
C VAL A 80 9.91 -1.56 -8.73
N LEU A 81 11.06 -2.11 -8.36
CA LEU A 81 11.21 -2.93 -7.16
C LEU A 81 11.08 -2.07 -5.90
N HIS A 82 10.27 -2.50 -4.94
CA HIS A 82 10.02 -1.75 -3.73
C HIS A 82 9.72 -2.67 -2.54
N ARG A 83 9.87 -2.11 -1.33
CA ARG A 83 9.66 -2.82 -0.07
C ARG A 83 8.99 -1.88 0.95
N LEU A 84 8.11 -2.43 1.80
CA LEU A 84 7.46 -1.69 2.87
C LEU A 84 7.72 -2.35 4.22
N ASP A 85 8.12 -1.56 5.21
CA ASP A 85 8.31 -1.99 6.59
C ASP A 85 7.40 -1.15 7.49
N ALA A 86 6.52 -1.77 8.26
CA ALA A 86 5.61 -1.04 9.13
C ALA A 86 6.29 -0.69 10.45
N LEU A 87 6.39 0.61 10.75
CA LEU A 87 6.92 1.09 12.03
C LEU A 87 5.85 1.14 13.11
N GLU A 88 4.59 1.22 12.70
CA GLU A 88 3.40 1.21 13.55
C GLU A 88 2.34 0.39 12.82
N ASN A 89 1.25 0.04 13.51
CA ASN A 89 0.10 -0.53 12.83
C ASN A 89 -0.34 0.44 11.74
N SER A 90 -0.37 0.01 10.50
CA SER A 90 -0.55 0.90 9.36
C SER A 90 -1.61 0.39 8.40
N VAL A 91 -2.38 1.32 7.84
CA VAL A 91 -3.34 1.04 6.77
C VAL A 91 -2.86 1.75 5.52
N ILE A 92 -2.66 0.99 4.47
CA ILE A 92 -2.11 1.46 3.21
C ILE A 92 -3.15 1.30 2.12
N ARG A 93 -3.31 2.34 1.30
CA ARG A 93 -4.06 2.27 0.06
C ARG A 93 -3.07 2.11 -1.09
N LEU A 94 -3.24 1.07 -1.88
CA LEU A 94 -2.46 0.84 -3.09
C LEU A 94 -3.41 0.86 -4.28
N SER A 95 -3.20 1.80 -5.19
CA SER A 95 -3.95 1.86 -6.45
C SER A 95 -3.07 1.30 -7.55
N LEU A 96 -3.53 0.25 -8.20
CA LEU A 96 -2.81 -0.42 -9.28
C LEU A 96 -3.48 -0.12 -10.60
N SER A 97 -2.73 0.48 -11.52
CA SER A 97 -3.20 0.73 -12.88
C SER A 97 -3.19 -0.56 -13.68
N LYS A 98 -4.25 -0.81 -14.42
CA LYS A 98 -4.36 -1.97 -15.31
C LYS A 98 -3.94 -1.66 -16.74
N LYS A 99 -3.47 -0.45 -16.99
CA LYS A 99 -3.05 -0.02 -18.33
C LYS A 99 -1.56 0.14 -18.44
#